data_e7eacef8a4574efad3dfb01604e8520c
#
_entry.id   e7eacef8a4574efad3dfb01604e8520c
#
_cell.length_a   1.000
_cell.length_b   1.000
_cell.length_c   1.000
_cell.angle_alpha   90.00
_cell.angle_beta   90.00
_cell.angle_gamma   90.00
#
_symmetry.space_group_name_H-M   'P 1'
#
loop_
_entity.id
_entity.type
_entity.pdbx_description
1 polymer ?
#
loop_
_entity_poly.entity_id
_entity_poly.type
_entity_poly.pdbx_seq_one_letter_code
_entity_poly.pdbx_strand_id
1 'polypeptide(L)'
;GGSRVDKDSMNVDVYGTIDEAISALGVAYAQTESPDIREYINHIQKRMFQAGAEFASDERGMEMLKDKIGEADIKYLEDIVDQSTEVNGLMREFVVPGVNPSSAALHVARTVVRRAERKITTLAREIPVRDELRKYINRLSDACFAMARLEEARAQQQEIEELKEAVRKVVKETMGGDGNKGECKMDMSLKSLKKMAEFVEEKANEIGVPMVFSAVDEGGTLLYFQRMEGALLISVKVSQDKAYTACALKCPTAALADVTKPGDSLWSLHNSGDGRIVCFGGGYPIEVDGKVI
;
A
#
# COMPACT_ATOMS: atom_id res chain seq x y z
N GLY A 1 6.30 -37.96 -16.64
CA GLY A 1 6.64 -38.99 -17.48
C GLY A 1 7.28 -40.27 -16.99
N GLY A 2 8.22 -40.37 -16.09
CA GLY A 2 8.91 -41.61 -15.69
C GLY A 2 10.30 -41.76 -16.28
N SER A 3 10.71 -40.90 -17.20
CA SER A 3 12.09 -40.81 -17.67
C SER A 3 12.98 -40.27 -16.57
N ARG A 4 14.12 -40.90 -16.35
CA ARG A 4 15.14 -40.32 -15.46
C ARG A 4 15.90 -39.25 -16.21
N VAL A 5 15.96 -38.04 -15.61
CA VAL A 5 16.77 -36.93 -16.07
C VAL A 5 17.86 -36.61 -15.07
N ASP A 6 18.96 -36.06 -15.53
CA ASP A 6 20.06 -35.65 -14.66
C ASP A 6 19.63 -34.51 -13.76
N LYS A 7 20.06 -34.51 -12.50
CA LYS A 7 19.66 -33.51 -11.49
C LYS A 7 20.13 -32.09 -11.82
N ASP A 8 21.13 -31.96 -12.64
CA ASP A 8 21.73 -30.71 -13.14
C ASP A 8 21.17 -30.28 -14.51
N SER A 9 20.17 -31.01 -15.04
CA SER A 9 19.53 -30.62 -16.30
C SER A 9 18.76 -29.31 -16.16
N MET A 10 18.69 -28.54 -17.24
CA MET A 10 17.99 -27.26 -17.28
C MET A 10 16.49 -27.39 -16.90
N ASN A 11 15.86 -28.50 -17.26
CA ASN A 11 14.47 -28.77 -16.88
C ASN A 11 14.31 -28.88 -15.36
N VAL A 12 15.21 -29.62 -14.68
CA VAL A 12 15.23 -29.75 -13.22
C VAL A 12 15.44 -28.40 -12.55
N ASP A 13 16.34 -27.60 -13.10
CA ASP A 13 16.65 -26.26 -12.60
C ASP A 13 15.45 -25.29 -12.76
N VAL A 14 14.68 -25.41 -13.84
CA VAL A 14 13.46 -24.63 -14.06
C VAL A 14 12.38 -25.00 -13.06
N TYR A 15 11.97 -26.28 -12.99
CA TYR A 15 10.87 -26.64 -12.08
C TYR A 15 11.28 -26.54 -10.61
N GLY A 16 12.56 -26.71 -10.26
CA GLY A 16 13.08 -26.43 -8.93
C GLY A 16 12.96 -24.96 -8.55
N THR A 17 13.22 -24.06 -9.49
CA THR A 17 13.03 -22.62 -9.26
C THR A 17 11.55 -22.23 -9.16
N ILE A 18 10.65 -22.95 -9.86
CA ILE A 18 9.20 -22.79 -9.69
C ILE A 18 8.78 -23.20 -8.28
N ASP A 19 9.32 -24.31 -7.76
CA ASP A 19 9.06 -24.77 -6.38
C ASP A 19 9.55 -23.77 -5.33
N GLU A 20 10.74 -23.16 -5.55
CA GLU A 20 11.19 -22.04 -4.71
C GLU A 20 10.20 -20.86 -4.74
N ALA A 21 9.65 -20.51 -5.91
CA ALA A 21 8.68 -19.44 -6.04
C ALA A 21 7.36 -19.77 -5.31
N ILE A 22 6.88 -21.02 -5.40
CA ILE A 22 5.72 -21.51 -4.65
C ILE A 22 5.96 -21.35 -3.13
N SER A 23 7.14 -21.75 -2.67
CA SER A 23 7.53 -21.64 -1.26
C SER A 23 7.62 -20.18 -0.79
N ALA A 24 8.18 -19.30 -1.62
CA ALA A 24 8.24 -17.86 -1.34
C ALA A 24 6.83 -17.23 -1.25
N LEU A 25 5.91 -17.63 -2.14
CA LEU A 25 4.49 -17.24 -2.04
C LEU A 25 3.84 -17.79 -0.78
N GLY A 26 4.23 -18.98 -0.31
CA GLY A 26 3.79 -19.54 0.97
C GLY A 26 4.16 -18.68 2.17
N VAL A 27 5.34 -18.06 2.16
CA VAL A 27 5.74 -17.08 3.19
C VAL A 27 4.81 -15.85 3.16
N ALA A 28 4.53 -15.32 1.98
CA ALA A 28 3.60 -14.20 1.82
C ALA A 28 2.18 -14.55 2.29
N TYR A 29 1.70 -15.75 1.94
CA TYR A 29 0.40 -16.28 2.40
C TYR A 29 0.27 -16.33 3.93
N ALA A 30 1.35 -16.74 4.60
CA ALA A 30 1.36 -16.85 6.06
C ALA A 30 1.39 -15.47 6.76
N GLN A 31 1.89 -14.44 6.09
CA GLN A 31 2.06 -13.10 6.64
C GLN A 31 0.92 -12.14 6.30
N THR A 32 0.18 -12.38 5.21
CA THR A 32 -0.94 -11.51 4.84
C THR A 32 -2.17 -11.76 5.72
N GLU A 33 -2.85 -10.71 6.13
CA GLU A 33 -4.17 -10.75 6.78
C GLU A 33 -5.30 -10.49 5.79
N SER A 34 -4.99 -10.06 4.56
CA SER A 34 -5.97 -9.74 3.51
C SER A 34 -6.57 -11.01 2.91
N PRO A 35 -7.90 -11.26 3.05
CA PRO A 35 -8.52 -12.52 2.61
C PRO A 35 -8.41 -12.75 1.10
N ASP A 36 -8.56 -11.71 0.30
CA ASP A 36 -8.44 -11.77 -1.16
C ASP A 36 -6.99 -12.04 -1.61
N ILE A 37 -5.99 -11.43 -0.98
CA ILE A 37 -4.58 -11.74 -1.26
C ILE A 37 -4.27 -13.20 -0.90
N ARG A 38 -4.81 -13.74 0.20
CA ARG A 38 -4.71 -15.17 0.52
C ARG A 38 -5.34 -16.03 -0.56
N GLU A 39 -6.52 -15.65 -1.05
CA GLU A 39 -7.21 -16.37 -2.12
C GLU A 39 -6.36 -16.36 -3.41
N TYR A 40 -5.85 -15.20 -3.81
CA TYR A 40 -4.98 -15.06 -4.98
C TYR A 40 -3.73 -15.92 -4.86
N ILE A 41 -3.01 -15.86 -3.74
CA ILE A 41 -1.80 -16.66 -3.53
C ILE A 41 -2.12 -18.15 -3.59
N ASN A 42 -3.19 -18.60 -2.92
CA ASN A 42 -3.58 -20.01 -2.91
C ASN A 42 -3.92 -20.53 -4.33
N HIS A 43 -4.67 -19.74 -5.09
CA HIS A 43 -4.98 -20.06 -6.49
C HIS A 43 -3.70 -20.14 -7.32
N ILE A 44 -2.85 -19.12 -7.24
CA ILE A 44 -1.58 -19.05 -7.97
C ILE A 44 -0.69 -20.25 -7.63
N GLN A 45 -0.52 -20.60 -6.36
CA GLN A 45 0.31 -21.75 -5.95
C GLN A 45 -0.20 -23.06 -6.59
N LYS A 46 -1.51 -23.30 -6.63
CA LYS A 46 -2.10 -24.48 -7.27
C LYS A 46 -1.80 -24.50 -8.76
N ARG A 47 -1.92 -23.37 -9.44
CA ARG A 47 -1.59 -23.28 -10.88
C ARG A 47 -0.09 -23.40 -11.14
N MET A 48 0.76 -22.90 -10.25
CA MET A 48 2.21 -23.07 -10.35
C MET A 48 2.65 -24.52 -10.20
N PHE A 49 1.99 -25.36 -9.36
CA PHE A 49 2.23 -26.80 -9.34
C PHE A 49 1.93 -27.42 -10.71
N GLN A 50 0.87 -26.97 -11.38
CA GLN A 50 0.54 -27.44 -12.72
C GLN A 50 1.60 -27.00 -13.74
N ALA A 51 2.03 -25.74 -13.69
CA ALA A 51 3.14 -25.24 -14.52
C ALA A 51 4.43 -26.06 -14.31
N GLY A 52 4.78 -26.35 -13.06
CA GLY A 52 5.92 -27.20 -12.70
C GLY A 52 5.80 -28.61 -13.28
N ALA A 53 4.61 -29.20 -13.24
CA ALA A 53 4.34 -30.50 -13.83
C ALA A 53 4.52 -30.50 -15.37
N GLU A 54 4.13 -29.42 -16.05
CA GLU A 54 4.37 -29.28 -17.50
C GLU A 54 5.87 -29.22 -17.81
N PHE A 55 6.67 -28.45 -17.06
CA PHE A 55 8.13 -28.39 -17.25
C PHE A 55 8.85 -29.69 -16.87
N ALA A 56 8.31 -30.48 -15.97
CA ALA A 56 8.86 -31.77 -15.57
C ALA A 56 8.45 -32.93 -16.49
N SER A 57 7.56 -32.70 -17.47
CA SER A 57 7.00 -33.73 -18.35
C SER A 57 7.77 -33.82 -19.65
N ASP A 58 8.04 -35.06 -20.09
CA ASP A 58 8.40 -35.40 -21.48
C ASP A 58 7.14 -35.41 -22.38
N GLU A 59 7.31 -35.64 -23.68
CA GLU A 59 6.17 -35.67 -24.63
C GLU A 59 5.02 -36.57 -24.18
N ARG A 60 5.35 -37.79 -23.71
CA ARG A 60 4.35 -38.73 -23.20
C ARG A 60 3.70 -38.23 -21.92
N GLY A 61 4.46 -37.62 -21.02
CA GLY A 61 3.93 -37.00 -19.80
C GLY A 61 2.99 -35.85 -20.12
N MET A 62 3.34 -35.03 -21.10
CA MET A 62 2.50 -33.91 -21.57
C MET A 62 1.16 -34.38 -22.16
N GLU A 63 1.09 -35.52 -22.82
CA GLU A 63 -0.16 -36.12 -23.30
C GLU A 63 -1.05 -36.62 -22.15
N MET A 64 -0.45 -37.04 -21.04
CA MET A 64 -1.18 -37.52 -19.86
C MET A 64 -1.72 -36.41 -18.97
N LEU A 65 -1.18 -35.19 -19.07
CA LEU A 65 -1.66 -34.05 -18.30
C LEU A 65 -3.05 -33.62 -18.79
N LYS A 66 -4.05 -33.81 -17.94
CA LYS A 66 -5.46 -33.46 -18.24
C LYS A 66 -5.71 -31.95 -18.15
N ASP A 67 -4.97 -31.29 -17.30
CA ASP A 67 -5.06 -29.85 -17.05
C ASP A 67 -3.70 -29.21 -17.37
N LYS A 68 -3.74 -28.06 -18.03
CA LYS A 68 -2.55 -27.31 -18.45
C LYS A 68 -2.80 -25.84 -18.24
N ILE A 69 -1.71 -25.07 -18.09
CA ILE A 69 -1.81 -23.61 -18.03
C ILE A 69 -2.38 -23.09 -19.35
N GLY A 70 -3.38 -22.21 -19.26
CA GLY A 70 -4.09 -21.65 -20.40
C GLY A 70 -4.35 -20.14 -20.28
N GLU A 71 -5.07 -19.59 -21.27
CA GLU A 71 -5.40 -18.17 -21.31
C GLU A 71 -6.24 -17.71 -20.11
N ALA A 72 -7.08 -18.57 -19.53
CA ALA A 72 -7.84 -18.25 -18.33
C ALA A 72 -6.96 -17.98 -17.11
N ASP A 73 -5.83 -18.71 -16.98
CA ASP A 73 -4.87 -18.50 -15.90
C ASP A 73 -4.09 -17.19 -16.09
N ILE A 74 -3.79 -16.85 -17.34
CA ILE A 74 -3.13 -15.57 -17.67
C ILE A 74 -4.08 -14.42 -17.36
N LYS A 75 -5.34 -14.52 -17.78
CA LYS A 75 -6.36 -13.51 -17.51
C LYS A 75 -6.58 -13.29 -16.02
N TYR A 76 -6.58 -14.36 -15.22
CA TYR A 76 -6.68 -14.25 -13.77
C TYR A 76 -5.56 -13.39 -13.16
N LEU A 77 -4.33 -13.54 -13.64
CA LEU A 77 -3.20 -12.72 -13.20
C LEU A 77 -3.32 -11.26 -13.66
N GLU A 78 -3.84 -11.04 -14.88
CA GLU A 78 -4.11 -9.70 -15.41
C GLU A 78 -5.18 -8.98 -14.60
N ASP A 79 -6.23 -9.67 -14.18
CA ASP A 79 -7.29 -9.10 -13.34
C ASP A 79 -6.75 -8.61 -11.97
N ILE A 80 -5.77 -9.32 -11.39
CA ILE A 80 -5.07 -8.87 -10.17
C ILE A 80 -4.28 -7.58 -10.44
N VAL A 81 -3.59 -7.50 -11.58
CA VAL A 81 -2.82 -6.31 -11.97
C VAL A 81 -3.74 -5.11 -12.20
N ASP A 82 -4.86 -5.33 -12.90
CA ASP A 82 -5.86 -4.30 -13.18
C ASP A 82 -6.45 -3.75 -11.88
N GLN A 83 -6.85 -4.63 -10.94
CA GLN A 83 -7.35 -4.23 -9.63
C GLN A 83 -6.33 -3.40 -8.85
N SER A 84 -5.05 -3.79 -8.87
CA SER A 84 -4.00 -3.00 -8.22
C SER A 84 -3.83 -1.63 -8.86
N THR A 85 -3.98 -1.54 -10.17
CA THR A 85 -3.90 -0.29 -10.92
C THR A 85 -5.07 0.64 -10.59
N GLU A 86 -6.27 0.09 -10.41
CA GLU A 86 -7.44 0.86 -9.98
C GLU A 86 -7.23 1.47 -8.58
N VAL A 87 -6.62 0.74 -7.66
CA VAL A 87 -6.38 1.21 -6.28
C VAL A 87 -5.21 2.17 -6.19
N ASN A 88 -4.09 1.85 -6.84
CA ASN A 88 -2.81 2.57 -6.68
C ASN A 88 -2.52 3.57 -7.80
N GLY A 89 -3.33 3.58 -8.88
CA GLY A 89 -3.01 4.30 -10.10
C GLY A 89 -1.83 3.70 -10.89
N LEU A 90 -1.49 4.35 -11.99
CA LEU A 90 -0.32 3.96 -12.78
C LEU A 90 0.98 4.30 -12.03
N MET A 91 1.88 3.33 -11.97
CA MET A 91 3.17 3.50 -11.32
C MET A 91 4.06 4.46 -12.10
N ARG A 92 4.58 5.48 -11.42
CA ARG A 92 5.49 6.49 -12.00
C ARG A 92 6.90 6.45 -11.39
N GLU A 93 7.08 5.75 -10.27
CA GLU A 93 8.34 5.72 -9.52
C GLU A 93 8.72 4.30 -9.11
N PHE A 94 10.00 4.08 -8.82
CA PHE A 94 10.48 2.81 -8.27
C PHE A 94 10.02 2.66 -6.81
N VAL A 95 9.51 1.47 -6.50
CA VAL A 95 9.08 1.10 -5.14
C VAL A 95 10.24 0.45 -4.40
N VAL A 96 10.52 0.93 -3.19
CA VAL A 96 11.46 0.28 -2.27
C VAL A 96 10.69 -0.75 -1.46
N PRO A 97 11.03 -2.07 -1.56
CA PRO A 97 10.37 -3.12 -0.80
C PRO A 97 10.56 -2.95 0.72
N GLY A 98 9.56 -3.37 1.52
CA GLY A 98 9.72 -3.44 2.97
C GLY A 98 8.76 -2.59 3.79
N VAL A 99 7.67 -2.10 3.21
CA VAL A 99 6.63 -1.33 3.92
C VAL A 99 5.98 -2.17 5.02
N ASN A 100 5.66 -3.44 4.73
CA ASN A 100 5.16 -4.39 5.71
C ASN A 100 5.66 -5.82 5.40
N PRO A 101 5.55 -6.78 6.34
CA PRO A 101 6.05 -8.14 6.15
C PRO A 101 5.44 -8.85 4.94
N SER A 102 4.12 -8.69 4.70
CA SER A 102 3.41 -9.32 3.59
C SER A 102 3.91 -8.79 2.24
N SER A 103 3.97 -7.46 2.06
CA SER A 103 4.47 -6.85 0.83
C SER A 103 5.93 -7.21 0.57
N ALA A 104 6.77 -7.22 1.62
CA ALA A 104 8.17 -7.63 1.52
C ALA A 104 8.31 -9.07 1.02
N ALA A 105 7.53 -10.01 1.56
CA ALA A 105 7.52 -11.40 1.13
C ALA A 105 7.04 -11.57 -0.33
N LEU A 106 6.02 -10.81 -0.75
CA LEU A 106 5.55 -10.78 -2.14
C LEU A 106 6.63 -10.24 -3.09
N HIS A 107 7.40 -9.24 -2.68
CA HIS A 107 8.55 -8.76 -3.47
C HIS A 107 9.65 -9.81 -3.57
N VAL A 108 9.91 -10.60 -2.52
CA VAL A 108 10.82 -11.76 -2.60
C VAL A 108 10.29 -12.78 -3.60
N ALA A 109 9.03 -13.19 -3.49
CA ALA A 109 8.38 -14.11 -4.43
C ALA A 109 8.51 -13.62 -5.88
N ARG A 110 8.23 -12.33 -6.14
CA ARG A 110 8.43 -11.70 -7.44
C ARG A 110 9.86 -11.89 -7.98
N THR A 111 10.87 -11.70 -7.16
CA THR A 111 12.27 -11.85 -7.63
C THR A 111 12.62 -13.30 -7.95
N VAL A 112 12.06 -14.27 -7.24
CA VAL A 112 12.20 -15.69 -7.52
C VAL A 112 11.48 -16.07 -8.82
N VAL A 113 10.25 -15.59 -9.03
CA VAL A 113 9.49 -15.76 -10.29
C VAL A 113 10.29 -15.20 -11.48
N ARG A 114 10.87 -14.02 -11.36
CA ARG A 114 11.72 -13.44 -12.41
C ARG A 114 13.00 -14.26 -12.66
N ARG A 115 13.52 -14.95 -11.65
CA ARG A 115 14.61 -15.92 -11.83
C ARG A 115 14.15 -17.14 -12.62
N ALA A 116 12.95 -17.68 -12.30
CA ALA A 116 12.35 -18.78 -13.07
C ALA A 116 12.10 -18.37 -14.53
N GLU A 117 11.56 -17.19 -14.78
CA GLU A 117 11.33 -16.63 -16.12
C GLU A 117 12.62 -16.62 -16.97
N ARG A 118 13.73 -16.13 -16.40
CA ARG A 118 15.03 -16.14 -17.11
C ARG A 118 15.50 -17.54 -17.44
N LYS A 119 15.34 -18.51 -16.52
CA LYS A 119 15.72 -19.93 -16.76
C LYS A 119 14.83 -20.56 -17.84
N ILE A 120 13.53 -20.30 -17.82
CA ILE A 120 12.59 -20.73 -18.85
C ILE A 120 12.95 -20.14 -20.21
N THR A 121 13.36 -18.88 -20.27
CA THR A 121 13.82 -18.23 -21.49
C THR A 121 15.09 -18.90 -22.04
N THR A 122 15.99 -19.37 -21.18
CA THR A 122 17.17 -20.14 -21.59
C THR A 122 16.77 -21.53 -22.10
N LEU A 123 15.91 -22.25 -21.36
CA LEU A 123 15.40 -23.56 -21.74
C LEU A 123 14.68 -23.52 -23.11
N ALA A 124 13.89 -22.48 -23.37
CA ALA A 124 13.16 -22.31 -24.63
C ALA A 124 14.05 -22.15 -25.89
N ARG A 125 15.37 -21.99 -25.73
CA ARG A 125 16.34 -22.02 -26.83
C ARG A 125 16.74 -23.43 -27.19
N GLU A 126 16.56 -24.38 -26.29
CA GLU A 126 17.01 -25.77 -26.43
C GLU A 126 15.83 -26.70 -26.76
N ILE A 127 14.70 -26.47 -26.16
CA ILE A 127 13.48 -27.26 -26.35
C ILE A 127 12.25 -26.37 -26.56
N PRO A 128 11.21 -26.87 -27.26
CA PRO A 128 9.93 -26.17 -27.37
C PRO A 128 9.27 -25.97 -26.01
N VAL A 129 8.96 -24.73 -25.66
CA VAL A 129 8.17 -24.38 -24.48
C VAL A 129 6.88 -23.69 -24.96
N ARG A 130 5.75 -24.11 -24.44
CA ARG A 130 4.44 -23.53 -24.77
C ARG A 130 4.40 -22.03 -24.47
N ASP A 131 3.81 -21.26 -25.36
CA ASP A 131 3.71 -19.81 -25.21
C ASP A 131 2.86 -19.40 -24.01
N GLU A 132 1.81 -20.16 -23.69
CA GLU A 132 0.95 -19.90 -22.54
C GLU A 132 1.75 -20.00 -21.21
N LEU A 133 2.63 -21.00 -21.08
CA LEU A 133 3.51 -21.11 -19.91
C LEU A 133 4.44 -19.90 -19.76
N ARG A 134 5.03 -19.45 -20.88
CA ARG A 134 5.93 -18.30 -20.88
C ARG A 134 5.19 -17.02 -20.51
N LYS A 135 4.02 -16.80 -21.09
CA LYS A 135 3.15 -15.66 -20.80
C LYS A 135 2.70 -15.69 -19.32
N TYR A 136 2.28 -16.86 -18.83
CA TYR A 136 1.84 -17.03 -17.45
C TYR A 136 2.95 -16.66 -16.45
N ILE A 137 4.15 -17.19 -16.60
CA ILE A 137 5.26 -16.90 -15.68
C ILE A 137 5.69 -15.42 -15.77
N ASN A 138 5.67 -14.81 -16.95
CA ASN A 138 5.93 -13.39 -17.10
C ASN A 138 4.87 -12.57 -16.35
N ARG A 139 3.58 -12.82 -16.59
CA ARG A 139 2.48 -12.13 -15.95
C ARG A 139 2.41 -12.37 -14.44
N LEU A 140 2.87 -13.55 -13.98
CA LEU A 140 2.95 -13.89 -12.56
C LEU A 140 3.89 -12.92 -11.79
N SER A 141 4.98 -12.48 -12.39
CA SER A 141 5.85 -11.49 -11.75
C SER A 141 5.16 -10.14 -11.55
N ASP A 142 4.31 -9.75 -12.50
CA ASP A 142 3.51 -8.52 -12.43
C ASP A 142 2.42 -8.64 -11.34
N ALA A 143 1.75 -9.81 -11.28
CA ALA A 143 0.74 -10.09 -10.26
C ALA A 143 1.33 -10.11 -8.84
N CYS A 144 2.54 -10.66 -8.63
CA CYS A 144 3.22 -10.58 -7.35
C CYS A 144 3.51 -9.13 -6.94
N PHE A 145 3.92 -8.30 -7.89
CA PHE A 145 4.12 -6.88 -7.65
C PHE A 145 2.80 -6.17 -7.32
N ALA A 146 1.75 -6.46 -8.08
CA ALA A 146 0.42 -5.90 -7.89
C ALA A 146 -0.14 -6.22 -6.50
N MET A 147 -0.04 -7.48 -6.05
CA MET A 147 -0.44 -7.90 -4.70
C MET A 147 0.38 -7.18 -3.61
N ALA A 148 1.68 -7.01 -3.80
CA ALA A 148 2.52 -6.26 -2.85
C ALA A 148 2.04 -4.80 -2.72
N ARG A 149 1.71 -4.15 -3.83
CA ARG A 149 1.17 -2.79 -3.85
C ARG A 149 -0.20 -2.67 -3.18
N LEU A 150 -1.07 -3.67 -3.35
CA LEU A 150 -2.35 -3.72 -2.65
C LEU A 150 -2.18 -3.83 -1.12
N GLU A 151 -1.25 -4.67 -0.66
CA GLU A 151 -0.91 -4.79 0.76
C GLU A 151 -0.36 -3.47 1.34
N GLU A 152 0.49 -2.77 0.59
CA GLU A 152 1.05 -1.48 1.00
C GLU A 152 -0.02 -0.39 1.09
N ALA A 153 -0.92 -0.30 0.11
CA ALA A 153 -2.02 0.65 0.11
C ALA A 153 -2.98 0.42 1.29
N ARG A 154 -3.26 -0.85 1.60
CA ARG A 154 -4.13 -1.22 2.74
C ARG A 154 -3.50 -0.89 4.08
N ALA A 155 -2.22 -1.18 4.25
CA ALA A 155 -1.50 -0.82 5.47
C ALA A 155 -1.54 0.69 5.69
N GLN A 156 -1.32 1.47 4.65
CA GLN A 156 -1.41 2.93 4.72
C GLN A 156 -2.83 3.41 5.05
N GLN A 157 -3.85 2.80 4.45
CA GLN A 157 -5.24 3.13 4.73
C GLN A 157 -5.65 2.76 6.16
N GLN A 158 -5.18 1.62 6.67
CA GLN A 158 -5.43 1.19 8.04
C GLN A 158 -4.78 2.13 9.05
N GLU A 159 -3.53 2.52 8.83
CA GLU A 159 -2.83 3.50 9.68
C GLU A 159 -3.57 4.83 9.73
N ILE A 160 -4.09 5.31 8.59
CA ILE A 160 -4.92 6.52 8.51
C ILE A 160 -6.21 6.35 9.32
N GLU A 161 -6.88 5.20 9.23
CA GLU A 161 -8.14 4.97 9.95
C GLU A 161 -7.93 4.81 11.46
N GLU A 162 -6.88 4.11 11.87
CA GLU A 162 -6.46 4.02 13.29
C GLU A 162 -6.15 5.40 13.87
N LEU A 163 -5.46 6.25 13.11
CA LEU A 163 -5.19 7.64 13.51
C LEU A 163 -6.50 8.44 13.63
N LYS A 164 -7.44 8.31 12.69
CA LYS A 164 -8.74 8.96 12.77
C LYS A 164 -9.55 8.48 13.97
N GLU A 165 -9.50 7.19 14.27
CA GLU A 165 -10.23 6.61 15.41
C GLU A 165 -9.60 7.02 16.74
N ALA A 166 -8.26 7.07 16.83
CA ALA A 166 -7.56 7.61 17.98
C ALA A 166 -7.93 9.10 18.22
N VAL A 167 -7.96 9.90 17.17
CA VAL A 167 -8.42 11.30 17.23
C VAL A 167 -9.88 11.38 17.69
N ARG A 168 -10.79 10.57 17.12
CA ARG A 168 -12.21 10.52 17.54
C ARG A 168 -12.36 10.11 19.01
N LYS A 169 -11.56 9.15 19.47
CA LYS A 169 -11.56 8.68 20.86
C LYS A 169 -11.13 9.79 21.83
N VAL A 170 -10.03 10.48 21.54
CA VAL A 170 -9.55 11.62 22.32
C VAL A 170 -10.60 12.73 22.36
N VAL A 171 -11.21 13.05 21.21
CA VAL A 171 -12.29 14.02 21.11
C VAL A 171 -13.48 13.59 21.99
N LYS A 172 -13.89 12.33 21.96
CA LYS A 172 -15.00 11.78 22.74
C LYS A 172 -14.72 11.72 24.25
N GLU A 173 -13.51 11.34 24.65
CA GLU A 173 -13.08 11.33 26.06
C GLU A 173 -12.93 12.74 26.63
N THR A 174 -12.52 13.69 25.80
CA THR A 174 -12.45 15.11 26.17
C THR A 174 -13.85 15.70 26.36
N MET A 175 -14.87 15.14 25.68
CA MET A 175 -16.28 15.55 25.76
C MET A 175 -17.12 14.76 26.78
N GLY A 176 -16.63 13.59 27.30
CA GLY A 176 -17.36 12.68 28.17
C GLY A 176 -17.33 13.03 29.68
N GLY A 177 -16.80 14.18 30.07
CA GLY A 177 -16.71 14.64 31.43
C GLY A 177 -17.88 15.57 31.84
N ASP A 178 -18.81 15.01 32.57
CA ASP A 178 -19.94 15.60 33.30
C ASP A 178 -21.27 15.82 32.53
N GLY A 179 -22.22 14.98 32.98
CA GLY A 179 -23.59 15.02 32.51
C GLY A 179 -24.31 16.34 32.86
N ASN A 180 -24.45 17.16 31.85
CA ASN A 180 -25.56 18.10 31.81
C ASN A 180 -26.13 18.14 30.39
N LYS A 181 -27.44 17.82 30.26
CA LYS A 181 -28.18 17.85 29.00
C LYS A 181 -28.34 19.30 28.54
N GLY A 182 -27.35 19.77 27.78
CA GLY A 182 -27.41 20.98 27.01
C GLY A 182 -26.71 20.72 25.68
N GLU A 183 -27.24 21.22 24.59
CA GLU A 183 -26.75 21.08 23.23
C GLU A 183 -25.20 21.13 23.17
N CYS A 184 -24.59 20.02 22.86
CA CYS A 184 -23.12 19.88 22.76
C CYS A 184 -22.65 20.60 21.49
N LYS A 185 -22.48 21.92 21.57
CA LYS A 185 -21.63 22.63 20.60
C LYS A 185 -20.22 22.13 20.82
N MET A 186 -19.62 21.51 19.82
CA MET A 186 -18.20 21.22 19.85
C MET A 186 -17.45 22.54 20.00
N ASP A 187 -16.90 22.73 21.17
CA ASP A 187 -16.17 23.93 21.52
C ASP A 187 -14.69 23.72 21.22
N MET A 188 -14.16 24.45 20.25
CA MET A 188 -12.72 24.59 20.00
C MET A 188 -12.05 25.37 21.13
N SER A 189 -12.40 24.99 22.37
CA SER A 189 -11.88 25.65 23.57
C SER A 189 -10.36 25.43 23.69
N LEU A 190 -9.70 26.38 24.30
CA LEU A 190 -8.28 26.29 24.62
C LEU A 190 -7.93 25.02 25.43
N LYS A 191 -8.86 24.54 26.26
CA LYS A 191 -8.71 23.31 27.03
C LYS A 191 -8.67 22.08 26.11
N SER A 192 -9.53 22.00 25.10
CA SER A 192 -9.55 20.90 24.13
C SER A 192 -8.31 20.92 23.25
N LEU A 193 -7.90 22.10 22.80
CA LEU A 193 -6.70 22.27 21.97
C LEU A 193 -5.41 21.89 22.71
N LYS A 194 -5.32 22.21 24.01
CA LYS A 194 -4.17 21.77 24.84
C LYS A 194 -4.09 20.26 24.94
N LYS A 195 -5.22 19.56 25.18
CA LYS A 195 -5.23 18.09 25.21
C LYS A 195 -4.82 17.46 23.88
N MET A 196 -5.28 18.03 22.76
CA MET A 196 -4.84 17.57 21.43
C MET A 196 -3.33 17.75 21.25
N ALA A 197 -2.78 18.87 21.71
CA ALA A 197 -1.35 19.14 21.64
C ALA A 197 -0.53 18.17 22.52
N GLU A 198 -1.01 17.87 23.72
CA GLU A 198 -0.41 16.87 24.64
C GLU A 198 -0.35 15.49 23.96
N PHE A 199 -1.45 15.07 23.32
CA PHE A 199 -1.50 13.80 22.59
C PHE A 199 -0.52 13.76 21.41
N VAL A 200 -0.41 14.85 20.64
CA VAL A 200 0.58 14.96 19.55
C VAL A 200 2.01 14.87 20.10
N GLU A 201 2.28 15.50 21.24
CA GLU A 201 3.57 15.45 21.91
C GLU A 201 3.92 14.05 22.39
N GLU A 202 2.97 13.33 22.99
CA GLU A 202 3.15 11.91 23.40
C GLU A 202 3.51 11.05 22.19
N LYS A 203 2.75 11.15 21.09
CA LYS A 203 3.02 10.39 19.88
C LYS A 203 4.33 10.77 19.21
N ALA A 204 4.67 12.04 19.18
CA ALA A 204 5.95 12.53 18.67
C ALA A 204 7.13 11.94 19.45
N ASN A 205 7.00 11.85 20.80
CA ASN A 205 8.00 11.23 21.65
C ASN A 205 8.13 9.71 21.43
N GLU A 206 7.00 9.00 21.22
CA GLU A 206 7.01 7.56 20.90
C GLU A 206 7.78 7.26 19.62
N ILE A 207 7.60 8.08 18.58
CA ILE A 207 8.28 7.89 17.28
C ILE A 207 9.65 8.59 17.20
N GLY A 208 10.05 9.34 18.25
CA GLY A 208 11.34 10.04 18.31
C GLY A 208 11.47 11.22 17.34
N VAL A 209 10.35 11.82 16.90
CA VAL A 209 10.34 12.95 15.94
C VAL A 209 9.68 14.16 16.58
N PRO A 210 10.45 15.23 16.93
CA PRO A 210 9.88 16.47 17.46
C PRO A 210 8.94 17.14 16.47
N MET A 211 7.72 17.48 16.91
CA MET A 211 6.65 18.01 16.06
C MET A 211 6.23 19.42 16.45
N VAL A 212 5.45 20.03 15.57
CA VAL A 212 4.75 21.29 15.80
C VAL A 212 3.26 21.06 15.57
N PHE A 213 2.43 21.44 16.55
CA PHE A 213 0.99 21.39 16.47
C PHE A 213 0.42 22.80 16.28
N SER A 214 -0.53 22.94 15.36
CA SER A 214 -1.27 24.19 15.11
C SER A 214 -2.75 23.87 14.91
N ALA A 215 -3.63 24.68 15.47
CA ALA A 215 -5.07 24.63 15.23
C ALA A 215 -5.57 26.02 14.82
N VAL A 216 -6.51 26.05 13.89
CA VAL A 216 -7.19 27.26 13.39
C VAL A 216 -8.69 27.14 13.56
N ASP A 217 -9.40 28.26 13.61
CA ASP A 217 -10.86 28.29 13.57
C ASP A 217 -11.41 28.14 12.14
N GLU A 218 -12.74 28.16 11.98
CA GLU A 218 -13.43 28.05 10.69
C GLU A 218 -13.07 29.19 9.70
N GLY A 219 -12.50 30.28 10.19
CA GLY A 219 -12.00 31.40 9.39
C GLY A 219 -10.51 31.28 9.03
N GLY A 220 -9.85 30.22 9.49
CA GLY A 220 -8.40 30.02 9.27
C GLY A 220 -7.50 30.84 10.19
N THR A 221 -8.07 31.41 11.29
CA THR A 221 -7.34 32.18 12.30
C THR A 221 -6.70 31.22 13.30
N LEU A 222 -5.43 31.46 13.64
CA LEU A 222 -4.70 30.61 14.58
C LEU A 222 -5.29 30.70 16.00
N LEU A 223 -5.76 29.58 16.52
CA LEU A 223 -6.29 29.42 17.87
C LEU A 223 -5.23 28.88 18.84
N TYR A 224 -4.41 27.92 18.39
CA TYR A 224 -3.41 27.28 19.23
C TYR A 224 -2.17 26.92 18.43
N PHE A 225 -1.03 27.06 19.10
CA PHE A 225 0.27 26.72 18.55
C PHE A 225 1.17 26.14 19.65
N GLN A 226 1.81 25.01 19.38
CA GLN A 226 2.80 24.39 20.25
C GLN A 226 3.93 23.82 19.43
N ARG A 227 5.17 24.15 19.81
CA ARG A 227 6.39 23.60 19.20
C ARG A 227 7.16 22.82 20.23
N MET A 228 7.47 21.56 19.93
CA MET A 228 8.40 20.76 20.73
C MET A 228 9.82 21.25 20.57
N GLU A 229 10.63 21.07 21.61
CA GLU A 229 12.06 21.32 21.55
C GLU A 229 12.71 20.41 20.49
N GLY A 230 13.62 20.96 19.69
CA GLY A 230 14.25 20.22 18.58
C GLY A 230 13.43 20.15 17.28
N ALA A 231 12.18 20.60 17.26
CA ALA A 231 11.41 20.64 16.01
C ALA A 231 12.03 21.61 15.00
N LEU A 232 12.04 21.24 13.72
CA LEU A 232 12.61 22.02 12.64
C LEU A 232 11.99 23.40 12.54
N LEU A 233 12.79 24.42 12.25
CA LEU A 233 12.31 25.81 12.12
C LEU A 233 11.22 25.96 11.05
N ILE A 234 11.37 25.27 9.92
CA ILE A 234 10.38 25.30 8.83
C ILE A 234 9.02 24.75 9.26
N SER A 235 8.97 23.80 10.20
CA SER A 235 7.73 23.21 10.71
C SER A 235 6.83 24.21 11.41
N VAL A 236 7.37 25.32 11.91
CA VAL A 236 6.60 26.40 12.54
C VAL A 236 5.59 27.01 11.56
N LYS A 237 6.04 27.36 10.35
CA LYS A 237 5.16 27.91 9.31
C LYS A 237 4.32 26.82 8.68
N VAL A 238 4.94 25.70 8.34
CA VAL A 238 4.28 24.58 7.65
C VAL A 238 3.11 24.02 8.46
N SER A 239 3.20 23.92 9.80
CA SER A 239 2.07 23.41 10.62
C SER A 239 0.86 24.34 10.57
N GLN A 240 1.09 25.66 10.62
CA GLN A 240 0.02 26.66 10.53
C GLN A 240 -0.62 26.66 9.13
N ASP A 241 0.21 26.57 8.10
CA ASP A 241 -0.26 26.53 6.71
C ASP A 241 -1.00 25.23 6.39
N LYS A 242 -0.61 24.10 6.98
CA LYS A 242 -1.38 22.83 6.89
C LYS A 242 -2.75 22.94 7.57
N ALA A 243 -2.82 23.52 8.78
CA ALA A 243 -4.07 23.74 9.46
C ALA A 243 -5.00 24.66 8.64
N TYR A 244 -4.47 25.76 8.13
CA TYR A 244 -5.18 26.68 7.22
C TYR A 244 -5.68 25.95 5.96
N THR A 245 -4.82 25.17 5.30
CA THR A 245 -5.17 24.45 4.08
C THR A 245 -6.31 23.45 4.32
N ALA A 246 -6.22 22.66 5.40
CA ALA A 246 -7.25 21.69 5.76
C ALA A 246 -8.61 22.36 6.05
N CYS A 247 -8.61 23.51 6.72
CA CYS A 247 -9.80 24.32 6.95
C CYS A 247 -10.36 24.93 5.66
N ALA A 248 -9.51 25.59 4.87
CA ALA A 248 -9.91 26.32 3.67
C ALA A 248 -10.46 25.40 2.56
N LEU A 249 -9.86 24.21 2.39
CA LEU A 249 -10.25 23.25 1.35
C LEU A 249 -11.13 22.12 1.89
N LYS A 250 -11.41 22.09 3.19
CA LYS A 250 -12.28 21.11 3.87
C LYS A 250 -11.88 19.66 3.58
N CYS A 251 -10.60 19.41 3.44
CA CYS A 251 -10.04 18.08 3.18
C CYS A 251 -8.68 17.88 3.86
N PRO A 252 -8.27 16.65 4.14
CA PRO A 252 -6.92 16.37 4.58
C PRO A 252 -5.89 16.84 3.55
N THR A 253 -4.79 17.47 4.00
CA THR A 253 -3.77 17.99 3.09
C THR A 253 -3.06 16.90 2.28
N ALA A 254 -3.09 15.65 2.75
CA ALA A 254 -2.63 14.49 2.01
C ALA A 254 -3.39 14.25 0.69
N ALA A 255 -4.70 14.54 0.67
CA ALA A 255 -5.53 14.36 -0.53
C ALA A 255 -5.13 15.30 -1.68
N LEU A 256 -4.42 16.38 -1.38
CA LEU A 256 -3.95 17.33 -2.38
C LEU A 256 -2.70 16.85 -3.10
N ALA A 257 -1.92 15.96 -2.50
CA ALA A 257 -0.65 15.48 -3.08
C ALA A 257 -0.84 14.81 -4.44
N ASP A 258 -1.97 14.13 -4.65
CA ASP A 258 -2.25 13.40 -5.88
C ASP A 258 -2.81 14.25 -7.02
N VAL A 259 -3.34 15.43 -6.73
CA VAL A 259 -3.97 16.32 -7.71
C VAL A 259 -3.15 17.58 -8.01
N THR A 260 -2.00 17.73 -7.35
CA THR A 260 -1.10 18.89 -7.48
C THR A 260 0.28 18.54 -8.03
N LYS A 261 0.44 17.38 -8.67
CA LYS A 261 1.68 16.99 -9.37
C LYS A 261 1.89 17.82 -10.64
N PRO A 262 3.13 17.95 -11.13
CA PRO A 262 3.39 18.62 -12.40
C PRO A 262 2.54 18.04 -13.54
N GLY A 263 1.73 18.89 -14.17
CA GLY A 263 0.82 18.50 -15.26
C GLY A 263 -0.61 18.17 -14.82
N ASP A 264 -0.90 18.11 -13.53
CA ASP A 264 -2.27 17.94 -13.04
C ASP A 264 -3.06 19.26 -13.05
N SER A 265 -4.40 19.15 -13.01
CA SER A 265 -5.30 20.30 -13.10
C SER A 265 -5.11 21.34 -12.00
N LEU A 266 -4.64 20.92 -10.82
CA LEU A 266 -4.39 21.77 -9.66
C LEU A 266 -2.90 21.97 -9.37
N TRP A 267 -2.02 21.74 -10.33
CA TRP A 267 -0.56 21.86 -10.20
C TRP A 267 -0.10 23.19 -9.55
N SER A 268 -0.76 24.30 -9.85
CA SER A 268 -0.39 25.63 -9.31
C SER A 268 -1.09 25.99 -8.01
N LEU A 269 -1.89 25.07 -7.41
CA LEU A 269 -2.68 25.36 -6.21
C LEU A 269 -1.81 25.84 -5.03
N HIS A 270 -0.59 25.31 -4.89
CA HIS A 270 0.35 25.71 -3.85
C HIS A 270 0.78 27.21 -3.93
N ASN A 271 0.57 27.86 -5.07
CA ASN A 271 0.82 29.31 -5.23
C ASN A 271 -0.39 30.16 -4.82
N SER A 272 -1.55 29.54 -4.55
CA SER A 272 -2.76 30.23 -4.14
C SER A 272 -2.75 30.56 -2.64
N GLY A 273 -3.64 31.43 -2.19
CA GLY A 273 -3.79 31.79 -0.78
C GLY A 273 -2.52 32.36 -0.17
N ASP A 274 -1.81 33.24 -0.89
CA ASP A 274 -0.54 33.86 -0.48
C ASP A 274 0.57 32.84 -0.16
N GLY A 275 0.57 31.69 -0.85
CA GLY A 275 1.55 30.63 -0.65
C GLY A 275 1.31 29.81 0.62
N ARG A 276 0.12 29.88 1.21
CA ARG A 276 -0.24 29.13 2.42
C ARG A 276 -0.78 27.73 2.14
N ILE A 277 -1.05 27.40 0.87
CA ILE A 277 -1.58 26.07 0.53
C ILE A 277 -0.47 25.02 0.55
N VAL A 278 -0.61 24.03 1.42
CA VAL A 278 0.31 22.91 1.58
C VAL A 278 -0.30 21.64 1.03
N CYS A 279 0.35 21.06 0.03
CA CYS A 279 -0.14 19.91 -0.72
C CYS A 279 0.53 18.58 -0.31
N PHE A 280 0.80 18.39 0.98
CA PHE A 280 1.31 17.12 1.53
C PHE A 280 0.81 16.89 2.95
N GLY A 281 0.76 15.61 3.36
CA GLY A 281 0.09 15.14 4.56
C GLY A 281 0.48 15.82 5.87
N GLY A 282 -0.45 15.76 6.85
CA GLY A 282 -0.30 16.22 8.23
C GLY A 282 -1.23 17.38 8.63
N GLY A 283 -2.15 17.83 7.77
CA GLY A 283 -3.26 18.72 8.13
C GLY A 283 -4.58 17.99 7.97
N TYR A 284 -5.51 18.14 8.95
CA TYR A 284 -6.80 17.47 8.94
C TYR A 284 -7.91 18.46 9.33
N PRO A 285 -9.05 18.48 8.61
CA PRO A 285 -10.21 19.23 9.04
C PRO A 285 -10.86 18.52 10.24
N ILE A 286 -11.33 19.29 11.20
CA ILE A 286 -12.16 18.78 12.30
C ILE A 286 -13.61 18.97 11.89
N GLU A 287 -14.36 17.87 11.83
CA GLU A 287 -15.77 17.88 11.42
C GLU A 287 -16.70 17.56 12.58
N VAL A 288 -17.77 18.34 12.70
CA VAL A 288 -18.86 18.13 13.64
C VAL A 288 -20.16 18.19 12.88
N ASP A 289 -20.99 17.15 13.01
CA ASP A 289 -22.27 17.06 12.32
C ASP A 289 -22.17 17.34 10.80
N GLY A 290 -21.06 16.90 10.18
CA GLY A 290 -20.79 17.09 8.76
C GLY A 290 -20.33 18.51 8.38
N LYS A 291 -20.03 19.35 9.34
CA LYS A 291 -19.51 20.70 9.14
C LYS A 291 -18.06 20.79 9.67
N VAL A 292 -17.16 21.29 8.85
CA VAL A 292 -15.79 21.64 9.29
C VAL A 292 -15.89 22.87 10.20
N ILE A 293 -15.26 22.76 11.38
CA ILE A 293 -15.22 23.81 12.40
C ILE A 293 -13.80 24.29 12.62
#